data_47a8ee0a4e49bdf3eac3c6343c6b36d3
#
_entry.id   47a8ee0a4e49bdf3eac3c6343c6b36d3
#
_cell.length_a   1.000
_cell.length_b   1.000
_cell.length_c   1.000
_cell.angle_alpha   90.00
_cell.angle_beta   90.00
_cell.angle_gamma   90.00
#
_symmetry.space_group_name_H-M   'P 1'
#
loop_
_entity.id
_entity.type
_entity.pdbx_description
1 polymer ?
#
loop_
_entity_poly.entity_id
_entity_poly.type
_entity_poly.pdbx_seq_one_letter_code
_entity_poly.pdbx_strand_id
1 'polypeptide(L)'
;MSTATPTTSRQTNSEYYVASRDDDFLGDDPHGSWPRGVALLDEAIAGLDSLDTTISFLLPLPARDVLLVRVFEAAVHTWDVSRAIGFDERIDERLAMLTYPLLERLTQVPATQAFFAPPQDTLPGTATPQDRLLHLAGRKP
;
A
#
# COMPACT_ATOMS: atom_id res chain seq x y z
N MET A 1 -20.62 -34.33 -27.72
CA MET A 1 -20.90 -33.60 -26.45
C MET A 1 -19.65 -32.76 -26.14
N SER A 2 -19.71 -31.48 -26.45
CA SER A 2 -18.59 -30.54 -26.24
C SER A 2 -18.74 -29.92 -24.86
N THR A 3 -17.83 -30.24 -23.94
CA THR A 3 -17.75 -29.63 -22.63
C THR A 3 -17.02 -28.30 -22.76
N ALA A 4 -17.79 -27.21 -22.82
CA ALA A 4 -17.25 -25.87 -22.69
C ALA A 4 -16.75 -25.66 -21.24
N THR A 5 -15.45 -25.52 -21.07
CA THR A 5 -14.83 -25.10 -19.82
C THR A 5 -15.23 -23.64 -19.57
N PRO A 6 -15.77 -23.27 -18.41
CA PRO A 6 -16.09 -21.88 -18.11
C PRO A 6 -14.77 -21.11 -18.03
N THR A 7 -14.55 -20.20 -18.96
CA THR A 7 -13.50 -19.19 -18.87
C THR A 7 -13.92 -18.20 -17.79
N THR A 8 -13.46 -18.40 -16.56
CA THR A 8 -13.59 -17.41 -15.51
C THR A 8 -12.69 -16.23 -15.92
N SER A 9 -13.29 -15.16 -16.42
CA SER A 9 -12.58 -13.90 -16.66
C SER A 9 -12.03 -13.45 -15.30
N ARG A 10 -10.71 -13.48 -15.14
CA ARG A 10 -10.06 -12.91 -13.96
C ARG A 10 -10.34 -11.42 -13.97
N GLN A 11 -11.22 -10.98 -13.08
CA GLN A 11 -11.42 -9.57 -12.80
C GLN A 11 -10.09 -8.96 -12.40
N THR A 12 -9.74 -7.81 -12.99
CA THR A 12 -8.51 -7.09 -12.59
C THR A 12 -8.67 -6.55 -11.17
N ASN A 13 -7.59 -6.39 -10.42
CA ASN A 13 -7.64 -5.82 -9.08
C ASN A 13 -8.26 -4.40 -9.10
N SER A 14 -8.05 -3.64 -10.16
CA SER A 14 -8.65 -2.32 -10.33
C SER A 14 -10.17 -2.41 -10.46
N GLU A 15 -10.70 -3.34 -11.27
CA GLU A 15 -12.14 -3.56 -11.40
C GLU A 15 -12.77 -4.04 -10.09
N TYR A 16 -12.08 -4.94 -9.37
CA TYR A 16 -12.50 -5.39 -8.05
C TYR A 16 -12.55 -4.22 -7.06
N TYR A 17 -11.50 -3.40 -6.99
CA TYR A 17 -11.44 -2.26 -6.08
C TYR A 17 -12.55 -1.23 -6.35
N VAL A 18 -12.84 -0.92 -7.62
CA VAL A 18 -13.92 -0.01 -7.99
C VAL A 18 -15.30 -0.62 -7.65
N ALA A 19 -15.49 -1.90 -7.92
CA ALA A 19 -16.76 -2.59 -7.68
C ALA A 19 -17.07 -2.76 -6.18
N SER A 20 -16.02 -2.90 -5.34
CA SER A 20 -16.17 -3.19 -3.90
C SER A 20 -16.00 -1.97 -2.99
N ARG A 21 -15.74 -0.78 -3.54
CA ARG A 21 -15.41 0.39 -2.72
C ARG A 21 -16.54 0.84 -1.78
N ASP A 22 -17.78 0.52 -2.12
CA ASP A 22 -18.96 0.85 -1.33
C ASP A 22 -19.43 -0.34 -0.45
N ASP A 23 -18.68 -1.47 -0.47
CA ASP A 23 -18.98 -2.63 0.37
C ASP A 23 -18.59 -2.35 1.83
N ASP A 24 -19.41 -2.86 2.75
CA ASP A 24 -19.08 -2.82 4.17
C ASP A 24 -18.17 -3.98 4.56
N PHE A 25 -16.86 -3.75 4.47
CA PHE A 25 -15.84 -4.73 4.87
C PHE A 25 -15.69 -4.89 6.37
N LEU A 26 -16.19 -3.97 7.17
CA LEU A 26 -16.08 -4.00 8.62
C LEU A 26 -17.25 -4.73 9.27
N GLY A 27 -18.47 -4.61 8.67
CA GLY A 27 -19.70 -5.19 9.19
C GLY A 27 -20.01 -4.74 10.61
N ASP A 28 -20.74 -5.56 11.34
CA ASP A 28 -21.16 -5.28 12.73
C ASP A 28 -20.04 -5.45 13.76
N ASP A 29 -18.87 -5.97 13.35
CA ASP A 29 -17.71 -6.21 14.23
C ASP A 29 -16.41 -5.64 13.62
N PRO A 30 -16.21 -4.32 13.65
CA PRO A 30 -15.01 -3.69 13.11
C PRO A 30 -13.70 -4.16 13.80
N HIS A 31 -13.77 -4.41 15.11
CA HIS A 31 -12.60 -4.88 15.87
C HIS A 31 -12.17 -6.29 15.47
N GLY A 32 -13.13 -7.20 15.25
CA GLY A 32 -12.85 -8.56 14.79
C GLY A 32 -12.50 -8.62 13.30
N SER A 33 -12.88 -7.63 12.49
CA SER A 33 -12.54 -7.56 11.07
C SER A 33 -11.05 -7.38 10.84
N TRP A 34 -10.37 -6.61 11.69
CA TRP A 34 -8.93 -6.38 11.57
C TRP A 34 -8.10 -7.68 11.68
N PRO A 35 -8.18 -8.47 12.77
CA PRO A 35 -7.40 -9.72 12.85
C PRO A 35 -7.77 -10.72 11.76
N ARG A 36 -9.02 -10.75 11.30
CA ARG A 36 -9.40 -11.58 10.13
C ARG A 36 -8.67 -11.14 8.86
N GLY A 37 -8.60 -9.83 8.60
CA GLY A 37 -7.85 -9.27 7.48
C GLY A 37 -6.36 -9.60 7.54
N VAL A 38 -5.74 -9.49 8.73
CA VAL A 38 -4.34 -9.87 8.95
C VAL A 38 -4.13 -11.35 8.67
N ALA A 39 -4.99 -12.22 9.18
CA ALA A 39 -4.88 -13.66 8.94
C ALA A 39 -4.97 -14.03 7.47
N LEU A 40 -5.88 -13.39 6.70
CA LEU A 40 -5.98 -13.58 5.26
C LEU A 40 -4.72 -13.13 4.52
N LEU A 41 -4.11 -12.03 4.94
CA LEU A 41 -2.84 -11.56 4.36
C LEU A 41 -1.70 -12.55 4.65
N ASP A 42 -1.59 -13.02 5.89
CA ASP A 42 -0.58 -14.00 6.29
C ASP A 42 -0.72 -15.31 5.49
N GLU A 43 -1.96 -15.80 5.32
CA GLU A 43 -2.25 -16.98 4.50
C GLU A 43 -1.87 -16.76 3.03
N ALA A 44 -2.22 -15.60 2.48
CA ALA A 44 -1.86 -15.25 1.10
C ALA A 44 -0.34 -15.18 0.90
N ILE A 45 0.41 -14.63 1.85
CA ILE A 45 1.87 -14.58 1.82
C ILE A 45 2.46 -15.98 1.91
N ALA A 46 1.96 -16.81 2.85
CA ALA A 46 2.42 -18.18 3.04
C ALA A 46 2.16 -19.07 1.80
N GLY A 47 1.14 -18.75 1.01
CA GLY A 47 0.81 -19.44 -0.23
C GLY A 47 1.64 -19.02 -1.44
N LEU A 48 2.57 -18.06 -1.32
CA LEU A 48 3.45 -17.64 -2.40
C LEU A 48 4.63 -18.62 -2.57
N ASP A 49 4.88 -19.07 -3.79
CA ASP A 49 6.09 -19.85 -4.10
C ASP A 49 7.37 -19.01 -3.95
N SER A 50 7.29 -17.71 -4.21
CA SER A 50 8.39 -16.77 -4.13
C SER A 50 7.89 -15.33 -3.99
N LEU A 51 8.65 -14.50 -3.28
CA LEU A 51 8.42 -13.05 -3.24
C LEU A 51 8.69 -12.35 -4.59
N ASP A 52 9.29 -13.05 -5.54
CA ASP A 52 9.44 -12.57 -6.94
C ASP A 52 8.22 -12.86 -7.81
N THR A 53 7.23 -13.62 -7.29
CA THR A 53 5.97 -13.86 -7.98
C THR A 53 5.30 -12.53 -8.34
N THR A 54 4.96 -12.36 -9.63
CA THR A 54 4.28 -11.14 -10.08
C THR A 54 2.82 -11.15 -9.66
N ILE A 55 2.43 -10.10 -8.97
CA ILE A 55 1.05 -9.85 -8.54
C ILE A 55 0.50 -8.69 -9.36
N SER A 56 -0.71 -8.84 -9.90
CA SER A 56 -1.48 -7.73 -10.46
C SER A 56 -2.06 -6.92 -9.31
N PHE A 57 -1.48 -5.75 -9.10
CA PHE A 57 -1.98 -4.74 -8.17
C PHE A 57 -2.45 -3.53 -8.99
N LEU A 58 -2.05 -2.31 -8.72
CA LEU A 58 -2.28 -1.15 -9.62
C LEU A 58 -1.51 -1.29 -10.93
N LEU A 59 -0.37 -1.96 -10.86
CA LEU A 59 0.44 -2.41 -11.99
C LEU A 59 1.05 -3.77 -11.61
N PRO A 60 1.55 -4.55 -12.60
CA PRO A 60 2.24 -5.80 -12.29
C PRO A 60 3.52 -5.52 -11.50
N LEU A 61 3.58 -6.02 -10.26
CA LEU A 61 4.72 -5.87 -9.35
C LEU A 61 5.11 -7.23 -8.76
N PRO A 62 6.39 -7.45 -8.42
CA PRO A 62 6.77 -8.56 -7.57
C PRO A 62 6.06 -8.48 -6.22
N ALA A 63 5.73 -9.62 -5.62
CA ALA A 63 5.04 -9.69 -4.34
C ALA A 63 5.77 -8.89 -3.24
N ARG A 64 7.12 -8.93 -3.20
CA ARG A 64 7.92 -8.11 -2.28
C ARG A 64 7.65 -6.61 -2.41
N ASP A 65 7.47 -6.11 -3.64
CA ASP A 65 7.20 -4.69 -3.87
C ASP A 65 5.79 -4.32 -3.42
N VAL A 66 4.81 -5.20 -3.64
CA VAL A 66 3.44 -5.03 -3.11
C VAL A 66 3.46 -4.99 -1.58
N LEU A 67 4.22 -5.87 -0.91
CA LEU A 67 4.36 -5.85 0.54
C LEU A 67 5.05 -4.58 1.04
N LEU A 68 6.07 -4.09 0.34
CA LEU A 68 6.72 -2.81 0.67
C LEU A 68 5.76 -1.62 0.54
N VAL A 69 4.86 -1.63 -0.46
CA VAL A 69 3.80 -0.62 -0.57
C VAL A 69 2.89 -0.68 0.66
N ARG A 70 2.51 -1.87 1.13
CA ARG A 70 1.68 -2.02 2.34
C ARG A 70 2.38 -1.52 3.60
N VAL A 71 3.67 -1.80 3.75
CA VAL A 71 4.49 -1.28 4.87
C VAL A 71 4.55 0.25 4.82
N PHE A 72 4.78 0.80 3.64
CA PHE A 72 4.78 2.25 3.41
C PHE A 72 3.42 2.88 3.78
N GLU A 73 2.30 2.35 3.25
CA GLU A 73 0.96 2.84 3.56
C GLU A 73 0.68 2.79 5.07
N ALA A 74 0.98 1.67 5.73
CA ALA A 74 0.80 1.55 7.17
C ALA A 74 1.62 2.58 7.95
N ALA A 75 2.88 2.81 7.60
CA ALA A 75 3.74 3.77 8.26
C ALA A 75 3.22 5.21 8.10
N VAL A 76 2.88 5.61 6.87
CA VAL A 76 2.43 6.99 6.59
C VAL A 76 1.04 7.24 7.17
N HIS A 77 0.11 6.31 7.07
CA HIS A 77 -1.22 6.49 7.66
C HIS A 77 -1.21 6.43 9.20
N THR A 78 -0.30 5.65 9.79
CA THR A 78 -0.08 5.71 11.24
C THR A 78 0.43 7.10 11.65
N TRP A 79 1.35 7.67 10.88
CA TRP A 79 1.81 9.04 11.09
C TRP A 79 0.67 10.06 10.95
N ASP A 80 -0.16 9.95 9.88
CA ASP A 80 -1.32 10.82 9.66
C ASP A 80 -2.25 10.82 10.89
N VAL A 81 -2.56 9.65 11.43
CA VAL A 81 -3.41 9.48 12.61
C VAL A 81 -2.72 10.03 13.87
N SER A 82 -1.44 9.68 14.10
CA SER A 82 -0.65 10.15 15.23
C SER A 82 -0.63 11.67 15.30
N ARG A 83 -0.40 12.32 14.17
CA ARG A 83 -0.43 13.79 14.06
C ARG A 83 -1.80 14.36 14.37
N ALA A 84 -2.86 13.74 13.88
CA ALA A 84 -4.23 14.19 14.09
C ALA A 84 -4.66 14.15 15.56
N ILE A 85 -4.14 13.18 16.34
CA ILE A 85 -4.48 13.01 17.76
C ILE A 85 -3.40 13.54 18.72
N GLY A 86 -2.32 14.14 18.20
CA GLY A 86 -1.22 14.65 19.01
C GLY A 86 -0.39 13.56 19.68
N PHE A 87 -0.23 12.42 19.03
CA PHE A 87 0.55 11.29 19.52
C PHE A 87 1.99 11.28 18.96
N ASP A 88 2.73 10.19 19.15
CA ASP A 88 4.10 10.04 18.65
C ASP A 88 4.12 9.91 17.11
N GLU A 89 4.70 10.90 16.44
CA GLU A 89 4.78 10.99 14.98
C GLU A 89 6.01 10.30 14.39
N ARG A 90 6.77 9.56 15.17
CA ARG A 90 8.00 8.92 14.69
C ARG A 90 7.68 7.72 13.81
N ILE A 91 8.28 7.70 12.63
CA ILE A 91 8.40 6.52 11.78
C ILE A 91 9.78 5.91 12.02
N ASP A 92 9.85 4.61 12.19
CA ASP A 92 11.14 3.91 12.28
C ASP A 92 11.99 4.22 11.04
N GLU A 93 13.21 4.67 11.27
CA GLU A 93 14.12 5.09 10.21
C GLU A 93 14.41 3.97 9.20
N ARG A 94 14.47 2.72 9.67
CA ARG A 94 14.68 1.56 8.80
C ARG A 94 13.50 1.35 7.86
N LEU A 95 12.26 1.55 8.34
CA LEU A 95 11.06 1.48 7.50
C LEU A 95 11.07 2.59 6.46
N ALA A 96 11.41 3.81 6.86
CA ALA A 96 11.52 4.93 5.92
C ALA A 96 12.57 4.66 4.85
N MET A 97 13.75 4.19 5.22
CA MET A 97 14.84 3.86 4.28
C MET A 97 14.51 2.67 3.38
N LEU A 98 13.79 1.67 3.90
CA LEU A 98 13.43 0.47 3.15
C LEU A 98 12.38 0.77 2.06
N THR A 99 11.40 1.62 2.37
CA THR A 99 10.26 1.89 1.49
C THR A 99 10.51 3.04 0.50
N TYR A 100 11.37 3.98 0.85
CA TYR A 100 11.65 5.18 0.05
C TYR A 100 12.02 4.88 -1.41
N PRO A 101 13.00 3.98 -1.72
CA PRO A 101 13.41 3.75 -3.12
C PRO A 101 12.30 3.19 -4.01
N LEU A 102 11.41 2.38 -3.44
CA LEU A 102 10.25 1.87 -4.18
C LEU A 102 9.26 2.99 -4.45
N LEU A 103 8.93 3.79 -3.43
CA LEU A 103 8.01 4.90 -3.56
C LEU A 103 8.51 5.93 -4.58
N GLU A 104 9.81 6.27 -4.54
CA GLU A 104 10.43 7.17 -5.51
C GLU A 104 10.23 6.67 -6.96
N ARG A 105 10.38 5.37 -7.21
CA ARG A 105 10.09 4.79 -8.51
C ARG A 105 8.60 4.86 -8.86
N LEU A 106 7.71 4.55 -7.92
CA LEU A 106 6.27 4.53 -8.16
C LEU A 106 5.72 5.92 -8.47
N THR A 107 6.21 6.97 -7.82
CA THR A 107 5.78 8.35 -8.09
C THR A 107 6.13 8.84 -9.51
N GLN A 108 7.06 8.16 -10.21
CA GLN A 108 7.39 8.46 -11.59
C GLN A 108 6.49 7.73 -12.60
N VAL A 109 5.67 6.77 -12.16
CA VAL A 109 4.76 6.02 -13.03
C VAL A 109 3.44 6.77 -13.18
N PRO A 110 3.01 7.14 -14.39
CA PRO A 110 1.77 7.91 -14.59
C PRO A 110 0.53 7.26 -13.96
N ALA A 111 0.43 5.94 -14.00
CA ALA A 111 -0.71 5.20 -13.42
C ALA A 111 -0.82 5.31 -11.89
N THR A 112 0.26 5.67 -11.21
CA THR A 112 0.30 5.78 -9.75
C THR A 112 0.31 7.23 -9.25
N GLN A 113 0.57 8.20 -10.14
CA GLN A 113 0.65 9.61 -9.76
C GLN A 113 -0.65 10.16 -9.15
N ALA A 114 -1.80 9.61 -9.54
CA ALA A 114 -3.11 10.02 -9.00
C ALA A 114 -3.28 9.67 -7.50
N PHE A 115 -2.44 8.77 -6.95
CA PHE A 115 -2.51 8.35 -5.54
C PHE A 115 -1.62 9.20 -4.62
N PHE A 116 -0.75 10.03 -5.18
CA PHE A 116 0.17 10.84 -4.41
C PHE A 116 -0.08 12.33 -4.71
N ALA A 117 -0.30 13.10 -3.65
CA ALA A 117 -0.28 14.56 -3.79
C ALA A 117 1.15 14.99 -4.16
N PRO A 118 1.31 16.01 -5.03
CA PRO A 118 2.64 16.54 -5.33
C PRO A 118 3.28 17.09 -4.04
N PRO A 119 4.62 16.98 -3.91
CA PRO A 119 5.35 17.61 -2.83
C PRO A 119 5.04 19.10 -2.75
N GLN A 120 4.76 19.60 -1.54
CA GLN A 120 4.27 20.97 -1.36
C GLN A 120 5.40 22.00 -1.17
N ASP A 121 6.56 21.56 -0.68
CA ASP A 121 7.69 22.42 -0.35
C ASP A 121 9.02 21.77 -0.79
N THR A 122 10.12 22.52 -0.73
CA THR A 122 11.47 21.97 -0.89
C THR A 122 12.01 21.53 0.46
N LEU A 123 12.57 20.32 0.53
CA LEU A 123 13.21 19.84 1.75
C LEU A 123 14.59 20.46 1.95
N PRO A 124 14.97 20.78 3.20
CA PRO A 124 16.35 21.18 3.52
C PRO A 124 17.31 20.01 3.30
N GLY A 125 18.59 20.30 3.05
CA GLY A 125 19.63 19.26 2.88
C GLY A 125 19.84 18.38 4.12
N THR A 126 19.37 18.83 5.30
CA THR A 126 19.42 18.11 6.58
C THR A 126 18.19 17.25 6.83
N ALA A 127 17.26 17.12 5.86
CA ALA A 127 16.05 16.34 6.01
C ALA A 127 16.35 14.88 6.38
N THR A 128 15.62 14.37 7.38
CA THR A 128 15.72 12.99 7.86
C THR A 128 15.12 12.01 6.83
N PRO A 129 15.37 10.71 6.95
CA PRO A 129 14.68 9.70 6.13
C PRO A 129 13.15 9.79 6.24
N GLN A 130 12.62 10.05 7.43
CA GLN A 130 11.20 10.28 7.65
C GLN A 130 10.70 11.50 6.86
N ASP A 131 11.40 12.64 6.96
CA ASP A 131 10.99 13.86 6.25
C ASP A 131 10.94 13.64 4.74
N ARG A 132 11.93 12.93 4.20
CA ARG A 132 11.99 12.60 2.78
C ARG A 132 10.84 11.70 2.35
N LEU A 133 10.54 10.66 3.15
CA LEU A 133 9.44 9.74 2.88
C LEU A 133 8.11 10.46 2.88
N LEU A 134 7.84 11.26 3.92
CA LEU A 134 6.59 12.02 4.07
C LEU A 134 6.42 13.05 2.96
N HIS A 135 7.48 13.75 2.62
CA HIS A 135 7.48 14.71 1.53
C HIS A 135 7.14 14.06 0.18
N LEU A 136 7.77 12.91 -0.12
CA LEU A 136 7.51 12.16 -1.35
C LEU A 136 6.06 11.62 -1.38
N ALA A 137 5.49 11.33 -0.21
CA ALA A 137 4.09 10.95 -0.03
C ALA A 137 3.12 12.15 -0.08
N GLY A 138 3.59 13.37 -0.34
CA GLY A 138 2.77 14.59 -0.41
C GLY A 138 2.36 15.16 0.96
N ARG A 139 3.05 14.77 2.04
CA ARG A 139 2.85 15.31 3.39
C ARG A 139 3.86 16.43 3.67
N LYS A 140 3.48 17.27 4.62
CA LYS A 140 4.38 18.27 5.19
C LYS A 140 4.91 17.74 6.53
N PRO A 141 6.20 17.34 6.60
CA PRO A 141 6.83 16.83 7.82
C PRO A 141 6.83 17.83 8.98
#